data_e3b77f4b7c8bc3e5ea893f862bfa15d1
#
_entry.id   e3b77f4b7c8bc3e5ea893f862bfa15d1
#
_cell.length_a   1.000
_cell.length_b   1.000
_cell.length_c   1.000
_cell.angle_alpha   90.00
_cell.angle_beta   90.00
_cell.angle_gamma   90.00
#
_symmetry.space_group_name_H-M   'P 1'
#
loop_
_entity.id
_entity.type
_entity.pdbx_description
1 polymer ?
#
loop_
_entity_poly.entity_id
_entity_poly.type
_entity_poly.pdbx_seq_one_letter_code
_entity_poly.pdbx_strand_id
1 'polypeptide(L)'
;MSSTPSPAATAGNRRWLALALIAAAQFMVIMDTSIIGVALPKMQDDLGFTPGGLSWVFNAYVVAFGGLLLLGGRLSDLYGARRIFGVGWAVLAVGSLMAGLAQGAGVELAGRAVQGAGSALIAPAALTLLFTIFGSTPRELTRALALYGAAAPAGGTAGVFLGGVLTEYASWPWVFFINLPLAAVVLALTPSVMPEGMTRRGSLDLAGAVTVTAGLAAVVFAVVRAPQAGWTSSSTLLAGLGGVTLVALFVLLQARLREPLMRLGIFRAPNLAASNFAQFMLGAAWIPMFFFVNLYLQQVLGLGAFASGAALLPLTVTIMVGMVAVAPRLIARFGPKSMTVAGLATLAGGLGWLSFVRSDGSFLTDVLPASLVTAAGMAMAFIPSLGLALSSAAPEEGGLASGIVSTSYQVGSALGLALMTALASAFGADRVGDVVAQTNGFSAGLLGAAGIAAAGAVLAAAWLRSPKPGVELPEEEPAAVA
;
A
#
# COMPACT_ATOMS: atom_id res chain seq x y z
N MET A 1 9.81 -50.84 2.82
CA MET A 1 9.55 -50.22 4.14
C MET A 1 9.21 -48.77 3.89
N SER A 2 7.93 -48.44 3.79
CA SER A 2 7.44 -47.05 3.67
C SER A 2 7.40 -46.43 5.07
N SER A 3 8.34 -45.58 5.38
CA SER A 3 8.33 -44.79 6.62
C SER A 3 7.20 -43.79 6.56
N THR A 4 6.11 -44.02 7.28
CA THR A 4 5.09 -42.99 7.56
C THR A 4 5.73 -41.87 8.34
N PRO A 5 5.61 -40.59 7.89
CA PRO A 5 6.20 -39.45 8.60
C PRO A 5 5.59 -39.31 9.99
N SER A 6 6.43 -39.02 10.99
CA SER A 6 6.04 -38.77 12.38
C SER A 6 4.98 -37.66 12.48
N PRO A 7 3.95 -37.80 13.37
CA PRO A 7 2.92 -36.75 13.55
C PRO A 7 3.48 -35.37 13.86
N ALA A 8 4.63 -35.27 14.54
CA ALA A 8 5.33 -34.01 14.83
C ALA A 8 5.93 -33.35 13.57
N ALA A 9 6.44 -34.16 12.63
CA ALA A 9 6.97 -33.64 11.36
C ALA A 9 5.86 -33.11 10.43
N THR A 10 4.68 -33.74 10.44
CA THR A 10 3.51 -33.29 9.70
C THR A 10 2.91 -31.98 10.27
N ALA A 11 2.93 -31.80 11.60
CA ALA A 11 2.49 -30.58 12.25
C ALA A 11 3.46 -29.40 11.95
N GLY A 12 4.77 -29.66 11.96
CA GLY A 12 5.79 -28.66 11.58
C GLY A 12 5.62 -28.19 10.13
N ASN A 13 5.48 -29.08 9.18
CA ASN A 13 5.30 -28.76 7.78
C ASN A 13 4.02 -27.96 7.49
N ARG A 14 2.92 -28.22 8.19
CA ARG A 14 1.66 -27.47 8.05
C ARG A 14 1.81 -26.02 8.49
N ARG A 15 2.55 -25.72 9.57
CA ARG A 15 2.78 -24.34 10.06
C ARG A 15 3.55 -23.50 9.04
N TRP A 16 4.61 -24.07 8.44
CA TRP A 16 5.41 -23.39 7.42
C TRP A 16 4.65 -23.21 6.10
N LEU A 17 3.80 -24.16 5.72
CA LEU A 17 2.89 -24.00 4.58
C LEU A 17 1.86 -22.90 4.83
N ALA A 18 1.31 -22.80 6.06
CA ALA A 18 0.44 -21.69 6.43
C ALA A 18 1.16 -20.34 6.29
N LEU A 19 2.43 -20.24 6.74
CA LEU A 19 3.24 -19.04 6.56
C LEU A 19 3.45 -18.72 5.08
N ALA A 20 3.69 -19.71 4.23
CA ALA A 20 3.83 -19.49 2.79
C ALA A 20 2.56 -18.88 2.17
N LEU A 21 1.36 -19.37 2.56
CA LEU A 21 0.09 -18.79 2.11
C LEU A 21 -0.13 -17.36 2.65
N ILE A 22 0.26 -17.09 3.90
CA ILE A 22 0.19 -15.78 4.53
C ILE A 22 1.16 -14.81 3.84
N ALA A 23 2.38 -15.23 3.56
CA ALA A 23 3.36 -14.44 2.83
C ALA A 23 2.94 -14.21 1.37
N ALA A 24 2.33 -15.22 0.71
CA ALA A 24 1.77 -15.08 -0.62
C ALA A 24 0.64 -14.05 -0.66
N ALA A 25 -0.15 -13.91 0.41
CA ALA A 25 -1.16 -12.87 0.52
C ALA A 25 -0.53 -11.48 0.55
N GLN A 26 0.49 -11.26 1.36
CA GLN A 26 1.21 -9.98 1.42
C GLN A 26 1.90 -9.65 0.09
N PHE A 27 2.54 -10.66 -0.52
CA PHE A 27 3.13 -10.56 -1.84
C PHE A 27 2.09 -10.10 -2.88
N MET A 28 0.92 -10.76 -2.91
CA MET A 28 -0.13 -10.49 -3.89
C MET A 28 -0.74 -9.09 -3.71
N VAL A 29 -1.06 -8.67 -2.48
CA VAL A 29 -1.62 -7.34 -2.19
C VAL A 29 -0.70 -6.23 -2.71
N ILE A 30 0.61 -6.38 -2.56
CA ILE A 30 1.58 -5.40 -3.05
C ILE A 30 1.83 -5.55 -4.55
N MET A 31 1.91 -6.79 -5.06
CA MET A 31 2.05 -7.06 -6.48
C MET A 31 0.89 -6.45 -7.28
N ASP A 32 -0.35 -6.61 -6.82
CA ASP A 32 -1.54 -6.09 -7.50
C ASP A 32 -1.55 -4.55 -7.64
N THR A 33 -0.95 -3.85 -6.69
CA THR A 33 -0.78 -2.38 -6.81
C THR A 33 0.35 -1.99 -7.76
N SER A 34 1.41 -2.78 -7.84
CA SER A 34 2.60 -2.47 -8.64
C SER A 34 2.44 -2.86 -10.11
N ILE A 35 1.78 -3.99 -10.37
CA ILE A 35 1.60 -4.58 -11.70
C ILE A 35 0.77 -3.67 -12.62
N ILE A 36 -0.18 -2.94 -12.04
CA ILE A 36 -1.13 -2.10 -12.77
C ILE A 36 -0.45 -0.91 -13.47
N GLY A 37 0.60 -0.34 -12.83
CA GLY A 37 1.25 0.87 -13.32
C GLY A 37 1.73 0.76 -14.76
N VAL A 38 2.26 -0.39 -15.13
CA VAL A 38 2.80 -0.64 -16.47
C VAL A 38 1.69 -0.86 -17.52
N ALA A 39 0.52 -1.33 -17.10
CA ALA A 39 -0.63 -1.59 -17.97
C ALA A 39 -1.45 -0.32 -18.30
N LEU A 40 -1.28 0.77 -17.52
CA LEU A 40 -2.12 1.97 -17.60
C LEU A 40 -2.28 2.55 -19.01
N PRO A 41 -1.24 2.76 -19.84
CA PRO A 41 -1.43 3.35 -21.16
C PRO A 41 -2.28 2.48 -22.08
N LYS A 42 -2.07 1.15 -22.08
CA LYS A 42 -2.91 0.24 -22.88
C LYS A 42 -4.37 0.19 -22.38
N MET A 43 -4.57 0.26 -21.05
CA MET A 43 -5.90 0.36 -20.46
C MET A 43 -6.59 1.68 -20.84
N GLN A 44 -5.83 2.77 -20.91
CA GLN A 44 -6.36 4.08 -21.32
C GLN A 44 -6.94 4.01 -22.73
N ASP A 45 -6.20 3.44 -23.66
CA ASP A 45 -6.60 3.33 -25.05
C ASP A 45 -7.79 2.39 -25.23
N ASP A 46 -7.75 1.20 -24.61
CA ASP A 46 -8.77 0.15 -24.80
C ASP A 46 -10.09 0.46 -24.08
N LEU A 47 -10.04 1.06 -22.89
CA LEU A 47 -11.21 1.30 -22.04
C LEU A 47 -11.74 2.75 -22.10
N GLY A 48 -11.07 3.62 -22.86
CA GLY A 48 -11.48 5.01 -23.05
C GLY A 48 -11.35 5.89 -21.82
N PHE A 49 -10.34 5.65 -20.98
CA PHE A 49 -10.06 6.52 -19.84
C PHE A 49 -9.58 7.89 -20.29
N THR A 50 -10.14 8.95 -19.68
CA THR A 50 -9.51 10.26 -19.78
C THR A 50 -8.18 10.27 -19.01
N PRO A 51 -7.19 11.10 -19.38
CA PRO A 51 -5.92 11.17 -18.67
C PRO A 51 -6.08 11.39 -17.16
N GLY A 52 -6.93 12.31 -16.75
CA GLY A 52 -7.25 12.53 -15.32
C GLY A 52 -8.01 11.35 -14.69
N GLY A 53 -8.88 10.69 -15.47
CA GLY A 53 -9.64 9.52 -15.02
C GLY A 53 -8.78 8.27 -14.79
N LEU A 54 -7.61 8.18 -15.43
CA LEU A 54 -6.72 7.02 -15.34
C LEU A 54 -6.21 6.78 -13.90
N SER A 55 -6.04 7.83 -13.11
CA SER A 55 -5.66 7.71 -11.70
C SER A 55 -6.67 6.92 -10.85
N TRP A 56 -7.93 6.83 -11.32
CA TRP A 56 -8.95 6.04 -10.63
C TRP A 56 -8.68 4.55 -10.64
N VAL A 57 -7.90 4.02 -11.59
CA VAL A 57 -7.49 2.61 -11.61
C VAL A 57 -6.73 2.25 -10.31
N PHE A 58 -5.90 3.19 -9.80
CA PHE A 58 -5.29 3.05 -8.47
C PHE A 58 -6.26 3.45 -7.35
N ASN A 59 -6.89 4.62 -7.47
CA ASN A 59 -7.68 5.18 -6.39
C ASN A 59 -8.87 4.31 -5.99
N ALA A 60 -9.55 3.66 -6.94
CA ALA A 60 -10.66 2.76 -6.64
C ALA A 60 -10.24 1.60 -5.71
N TYR A 61 -9.09 1.00 -5.99
CA TYR A 61 -8.51 -0.04 -5.13
C TYR A 61 -8.10 0.52 -3.77
N VAL A 62 -7.30 1.60 -3.76
CA VAL A 62 -6.68 2.13 -2.55
C VAL A 62 -7.72 2.70 -1.58
N VAL A 63 -8.75 3.38 -2.09
CA VAL A 63 -9.86 3.91 -1.27
C VAL A 63 -10.67 2.76 -0.66
N ALA A 64 -11.02 1.74 -1.44
CA ALA A 64 -11.74 0.58 -0.93
C ALA A 64 -10.88 -0.20 0.08
N PHE A 65 -9.60 -0.41 -0.22
CA PHE A 65 -8.67 -1.07 0.68
C PHE A 65 -8.52 -0.30 2.00
N GLY A 66 -8.13 0.98 1.94
CA GLY A 66 -7.91 1.80 3.13
C GLY A 66 -9.18 2.03 3.97
N GLY A 67 -10.31 2.27 3.30
CA GLY A 67 -11.60 2.53 3.97
C GLY A 67 -12.18 1.30 4.67
N LEU A 68 -11.96 0.10 4.11
CA LEU A 68 -12.50 -1.14 4.66
C LEU A 68 -11.51 -1.93 5.53
N LEU A 69 -10.25 -1.48 5.64
CA LEU A 69 -9.19 -2.23 6.34
C LEU A 69 -9.53 -2.47 7.82
N LEU A 70 -10.03 -1.46 8.52
CA LEU A 70 -10.44 -1.57 9.92
C LEU A 70 -11.66 -2.49 10.09
N LEU A 71 -12.61 -2.45 9.15
CA LEU A 71 -13.72 -3.37 9.11
C LEU A 71 -13.24 -4.81 8.91
N GLY A 72 -12.30 -5.04 8.00
CA GLY A 72 -11.68 -6.34 7.77
C GLY A 72 -11.03 -6.92 9.03
N GLY A 73 -10.32 -6.10 9.80
CA GLY A 73 -9.79 -6.46 11.12
C GLY A 73 -10.89 -6.88 12.08
N ARG A 74 -11.94 -6.08 12.20
CA ARG A 74 -13.09 -6.38 13.09
C ARG A 74 -13.83 -7.65 12.66
N LEU A 75 -14.02 -7.86 11.37
CA LEU A 75 -14.63 -9.10 10.85
C LEU A 75 -13.78 -10.33 11.19
N SER A 76 -12.45 -10.21 11.12
CA SER A 76 -11.53 -11.29 11.50
C SER A 76 -11.66 -11.67 12.97
N ASP A 77 -11.83 -10.68 13.86
CA ASP A 77 -12.06 -10.92 15.29
C ASP A 77 -13.41 -11.59 15.57
N LEU A 78 -14.46 -11.20 14.85
CA LEU A 78 -15.83 -11.68 15.10
C LEU A 78 -16.10 -13.06 14.47
N TYR A 79 -15.66 -13.28 13.25
CA TYR A 79 -15.99 -14.46 12.46
C TYR A 79 -14.84 -15.44 12.30
N GLY A 80 -13.67 -15.11 12.82
CA GLY A 80 -12.44 -15.91 12.76
C GLY A 80 -11.59 -15.59 11.54
N ALA A 81 -10.30 -15.40 11.78
CA ALA A 81 -9.34 -14.94 10.76
C ALA A 81 -9.25 -15.90 9.55
N ARG A 82 -9.33 -17.24 9.73
CA ARG A 82 -9.30 -18.20 8.62
C ARG A 82 -10.45 -18.00 7.64
N ARG A 83 -11.66 -17.79 8.14
CA ARG A 83 -12.85 -17.59 7.29
C ARG A 83 -12.75 -16.28 6.54
N ILE A 84 -12.37 -15.18 7.22
CA ILE A 84 -12.25 -13.86 6.61
C ILE A 84 -11.11 -13.82 5.60
N PHE A 85 -10.00 -14.49 5.85
CA PHE A 85 -8.91 -14.68 4.89
C PHE A 85 -9.41 -15.35 3.59
N GLY A 86 -10.16 -16.44 3.71
CA GLY A 86 -10.76 -17.13 2.56
C GLY A 86 -11.78 -16.26 1.81
N VAL A 87 -12.70 -15.58 2.54
CA VAL A 87 -13.67 -14.64 1.94
C VAL A 87 -12.92 -13.51 1.20
N GLY A 88 -11.88 -12.96 1.80
CA GLY A 88 -11.09 -11.91 1.18
C GLY A 88 -10.46 -12.35 -0.15
N TRP A 89 -9.89 -13.56 -0.20
CA TRP A 89 -9.35 -14.13 -1.44
C TRP A 89 -10.43 -14.38 -2.51
N ALA A 90 -11.62 -14.87 -2.11
CA ALA A 90 -12.73 -15.02 -3.03
C ALA A 90 -13.20 -13.68 -3.60
N VAL A 91 -13.32 -12.65 -2.76
CA VAL A 91 -13.68 -11.28 -3.19
C VAL A 91 -12.62 -10.70 -4.11
N LEU A 92 -11.32 -10.86 -3.79
CA LEU A 92 -10.22 -10.42 -4.64
C LEU A 92 -10.25 -11.13 -6.00
N ALA A 93 -10.52 -12.44 -6.03
CA ALA A 93 -10.64 -13.20 -7.28
C ALA A 93 -11.81 -12.72 -8.14
N VAL A 94 -12.98 -12.45 -7.53
CA VAL A 94 -14.13 -11.88 -8.25
C VAL A 94 -13.78 -10.50 -8.82
N GLY A 95 -13.16 -9.62 -8.04
CA GLY A 95 -12.70 -8.31 -8.52
C GLY A 95 -11.70 -8.42 -9.65
N SER A 96 -10.76 -9.37 -9.56
CA SER A 96 -9.77 -9.64 -10.61
C SER A 96 -10.42 -10.15 -11.91
N LEU A 97 -11.44 -11.01 -11.78
CA LEU A 97 -12.20 -11.47 -12.94
C LEU A 97 -13.00 -10.32 -13.59
N MET A 98 -13.65 -9.48 -12.76
CA MET A 98 -14.37 -8.31 -13.25
C MET A 98 -13.45 -7.34 -14.01
N ALA A 99 -12.31 -6.99 -13.43
CA ALA A 99 -11.33 -6.09 -14.01
C ALA A 99 -10.71 -6.67 -15.30
N GLY A 100 -10.32 -7.96 -15.29
CA GLY A 100 -9.75 -8.62 -16.46
C GLY A 100 -10.74 -8.82 -17.62
N LEU A 101 -12.05 -8.82 -17.38
CA LEU A 101 -13.10 -8.91 -18.37
C LEU A 101 -13.75 -7.55 -18.70
N ALA A 102 -13.21 -6.45 -18.17
CA ALA A 102 -13.79 -5.13 -18.37
C ALA A 102 -13.78 -4.70 -19.83
N GLN A 103 -14.92 -4.20 -20.30
CA GLN A 103 -15.09 -3.64 -21.64
C GLN A 103 -15.29 -2.11 -21.60
N GLY A 104 -15.03 -1.49 -20.44
CA GLY A 104 -15.13 -0.06 -20.23
C GLY A 104 -14.70 0.34 -18.82
N ALA A 105 -14.36 1.62 -18.67
CA ALA A 105 -13.81 2.18 -17.45
C ALA A 105 -14.64 1.89 -16.19
N GLY A 106 -15.98 1.94 -16.28
CA GLY A 106 -16.85 1.71 -15.12
C GLY A 106 -16.72 0.30 -14.53
N VAL A 107 -16.66 -0.74 -15.38
CA VAL A 107 -16.50 -2.14 -14.92
C VAL A 107 -15.12 -2.36 -14.35
N GLU A 108 -14.09 -1.79 -14.98
CA GLU A 108 -12.70 -1.82 -14.48
C GLU A 108 -12.61 -1.23 -13.09
N LEU A 109 -13.13 -0.01 -12.89
CA LEU A 109 -13.11 0.67 -11.58
C LEU A 109 -13.90 -0.09 -10.51
N ALA A 110 -15.04 -0.68 -10.88
CA ALA A 110 -15.80 -1.55 -9.98
C ALA A 110 -14.99 -2.79 -9.59
N GLY A 111 -14.33 -3.44 -10.55
CA GLY A 111 -13.43 -4.56 -10.31
C GLY A 111 -12.28 -4.19 -9.37
N ARG A 112 -11.64 -3.03 -9.56
CA ARG A 112 -10.60 -2.49 -8.70
C ARG A 112 -11.10 -2.21 -7.26
N ALA A 113 -12.30 -1.65 -7.11
CA ALA A 113 -12.90 -1.44 -5.80
C ALA A 113 -13.18 -2.77 -5.08
N VAL A 114 -13.68 -3.78 -5.80
CA VAL A 114 -13.90 -5.14 -5.26
C VAL A 114 -12.58 -5.80 -4.88
N GLN A 115 -11.52 -5.69 -5.69
CA GLN A 115 -10.17 -6.18 -5.33
C GLN A 115 -9.66 -5.49 -4.05
N GLY A 116 -9.81 -4.16 -3.93
CA GLY A 116 -9.43 -3.41 -2.74
C GLY A 116 -10.19 -3.87 -1.50
N ALA A 117 -11.50 -4.14 -1.62
CA ALA A 117 -12.31 -4.71 -0.53
C ALA A 117 -11.82 -6.11 -0.13
N GLY A 118 -11.49 -6.98 -1.10
CA GLY A 118 -10.88 -8.28 -0.85
C GLY A 118 -9.57 -8.17 -0.08
N SER A 119 -8.68 -7.29 -0.52
CA SER A 119 -7.39 -7.01 0.13
C SER A 119 -7.55 -6.48 1.56
N ALA A 120 -8.59 -5.67 1.81
CA ALA A 120 -8.92 -5.16 3.14
C ALA A 120 -9.35 -6.26 4.12
N LEU A 121 -9.89 -7.35 3.62
CA LEU A 121 -10.20 -8.55 4.42
C LEU A 121 -8.96 -9.43 4.61
N ILE A 122 -8.14 -9.58 3.57
CA ILE A 122 -6.94 -10.45 3.58
C ILE A 122 -5.88 -9.94 4.56
N ALA A 123 -5.50 -8.67 4.48
CA ALA A 123 -4.32 -8.14 5.16
C ALA A 123 -4.39 -8.28 6.70
N PRO A 124 -5.45 -7.86 7.41
CA PRO A 124 -5.54 -8.03 8.86
C PRO A 124 -5.73 -9.49 9.25
N ALA A 125 -6.47 -10.29 8.46
CA ALA A 125 -6.67 -11.71 8.73
C ALA A 125 -5.35 -12.49 8.61
N ALA A 126 -4.50 -12.16 7.63
CA ALA A 126 -3.18 -12.75 7.44
C ALA A 126 -2.28 -12.52 8.66
N LEU A 127 -2.22 -11.28 9.18
CA LEU A 127 -1.46 -10.95 10.38
C LEU A 127 -2.00 -11.67 11.63
N THR A 128 -3.33 -11.70 11.81
CA THR A 128 -3.97 -12.42 12.92
C THR A 128 -3.61 -13.92 12.88
N LEU A 129 -3.66 -14.55 11.71
CA LEU A 129 -3.26 -15.95 11.52
C LEU A 129 -1.78 -16.16 11.82
N LEU A 130 -0.90 -15.25 11.39
CA LEU A 130 0.53 -15.31 11.66
C LEU A 130 0.80 -15.31 13.17
N PHE A 131 0.20 -14.38 13.91
CA PHE A 131 0.33 -14.33 15.37
C PHE A 131 -0.29 -15.55 16.05
N THR A 132 -1.42 -16.06 15.56
CA THR A 132 -2.07 -17.27 16.10
C THR A 132 -1.17 -18.51 15.95
N ILE A 133 -0.47 -18.66 14.82
CA ILE A 133 0.34 -19.82 14.51
C ILE A 133 1.72 -19.77 15.17
N PHE A 134 2.34 -18.58 15.23
CA PHE A 134 3.73 -18.41 15.64
C PHE A 134 3.92 -17.62 16.95
N GLY A 135 2.86 -17.02 17.49
CA GLY A 135 2.95 -16.13 18.66
C GLY A 135 3.43 -16.79 19.96
N SER A 136 3.34 -18.12 20.07
CA SER A 136 3.80 -18.86 21.27
C SER A 136 5.32 -18.94 21.41
N THR A 137 6.09 -18.74 20.34
CA THR A 137 7.54 -18.89 20.30
C THR A 137 8.18 -17.63 19.72
N PRO A 138 8.79 -16.74 20.54
CA PRO A 138 9.32 -15.45 20.06
C PRO A 138 10.28 -15.57 18.87
N ARG A 139 11.17 -16.56 18.87
CA ARG A 139 12.13 -16.80 17.79
C ARG A 139 11.45 -17.17 16.45
N GLU A 140 10.42 -18.03 16.51
CA GLU A 140 9.66 -18.42 15.32
C GLU A 140 8.79 -17.27 14.82
N LEU A 141 8.19 -16.48 15.72
CA LEU A 141 7.41 -15.29 15.38
C LEU A 141 8.29 -14.25 14.67
N THR A 142 9.49 -13.98 15.18
CA THR A 142 10.43 -13.05 14.54
C THR A 142 10.77 -13.52 13.11
N ARG A 143 11.04 -14.80 12.92
CA ARG A 143 11.31 -15.37 11.60
C ARG A 143 10.10 -15.31 10.67
N ALA A 144 8.90 -15.58 11.18
CA ALA A 144 7.67 -15.51 10.41
C ALA A 144 7.35 -14.06 9.97
N LEU A 145 7.51 -13.10 10.87
CA LEU A 145 7.36 -11.66 10.56
C LEU A 145 8.39 -11.17 9.54
N ALA A 146 9.63 -11.64 9.61
CA ALA A 146 10.67 -11.30 8.63
C ALA A 146 10.31 -11.82 7.23
N LEU A 147 9.84 -13.06 7.10
CA LEU A 147 9.41 -13.65 5.83
C LEU A 147 8.16 -12.94 5.27
N TYR A 148 7.18 -12.64 6.13
CA TYR A 148 6.00 -11.84 5.76
C TYR A 148 6.37 -10.44 5.28
N GLY A 149 7.28 -9.76 5.99
CA GLY A 149 7.77 -8.44 5.62
C GLY A 149 8.55 -8.42 4.31
N ALA A 150 9.36 -9.46 4.05
CA ALA A 150 10.11 -9.60 2.81
C ALA A 150 9.21 -9.86 1.58
N ALA A 151 8.02 -10.41 1.79
CA ALA A 151 7.06 -10.65 0.71
C ALA A 151 6.55 -9.35 0.05
N ALA A 152 6.46 -8.24 0.81
CA ALA A 152 5.98 -6.97 0.28
C ALA A 152 6.92 -6.37 -0.80
N PRO A 153 8.22 -6.13 -0.55
CA PRO A 153 9.11 -5.62 -1.59
C PRO A 153 9.31 -6.62 -2.73
N ALA A 154 9.26 -7.94 -2.45
CA ALA A 154 9.32 -8.96 -3.49
C ALA A 154 8.08 -8.88 -4.42
N GLY A 155 6.89 -8.67 -3.85
CA GLY A 155 5.64 -8.44 -4.61
C GLY A 155 5.73 -7.19 -5.48
N GLY A 156 6.25 -6.08 -4.93
CA GLY A 156 6.48 -4.85 -5.66
C GLY A 156 7.39 -5.04 -6.88
N THR A 157 8.53 -5.70 -6.68
CA THR A 157 9.50 -5.99 -7.76
C THR A 157 8.89 -6.93 -8.81
N ALA A 158 8.27 -8.03 -8.37
CA ALA A 158 7.64 -8.98 -9.27
C ALA A 158 6.48 -8.34 -10.05
N GLY A 159 5.68 -7.48 -9.41
CA GLY A 159 4.54 -6.81 -10.05
C GLY A 159 4.98 -5.95 -11.22
N VAL A 160 5.98 -5.11 -11.03
CA VAL A 160 6.51 -4.25 -12.10
C VAL A 160 7.03 -5.07 -13.27
N PHE A 161 7.82 -6.13 -12.99
CA PHE A 161 8.37 -6.99 -14.03
C PHE A 161 7.28 -7.79 -14.74
N LEU A 162 6.45 -8.51 -13.99
CA LEU A 162 5.37 -9.33 -14.56
C LEU A 162 4.34 -8.47 -15.29
N GLY A 163 4.05 -7.25 -14.78
CA GLY A 163 3.19 -6.28 -15.45
C GLY A 163 3.69 -5.94 -16.85
N GLY A 164 5.00 -5.72 -16.99
CA GLY A 164 5.63 -5.48 -18.28
C GLY A 164 5.53 -6.69 -19.22
N VAL A 165 5.89 -7.88 -18.71
CA VAL A 165 5.83 -9.12 -19.51
C VAL A 165 4.40 -9.42 -19.95
N LEU A 166 3.45 -9.41 -19.04
CA LEU A 166 2.05 -9.77 -19.35
C LEU A 166 1.40 -8.75 -20.29
N THR A 167 1.65 -7.45 -20.06
CA THR A 167 1.07 -6.39 -20.89
C THR A 167 1.64 -6.36 -22.31
N GLU A 168 2.93 -6.69 -22.46
CA GLU A 168 3.59 -6.69 -23.78
C GLU A 168 3.29 -7.95 -24.58
N TYR A 169 3.43 -9.13 -23.97
CA TYR A 169 3.43 -10.42 -24.68
C TYR A 169 2.09 -11.17 -24.65
N ALA A 170 1.18 -10.82 -23.72
CA ALA A 170 -0.14 -11.39 -23.65
C ALA A 170 -1.21 -10.32 -23.94
N SER A 171 -1.62 -9.59 -22.93
CA SER A 171 -2.46 -8.38 -22.98
C SER A 171 -2.62 -7.83 -21.56
N TRP A 172 -3.04 -6.55 -21.42
CA TRP A 172 -3.22 -5.95 -20.10
C TRP A 172 -4.20 -6.71 -19.17
N PRO A 173 -5.29 -7.38 -19.60
CA PRO A 173 -6.17 -8.13 -18.70
C PRO A 173 -5.46 -9.23 -17.90
N TRP A 174 -4.35 -9.77 -18.40
CA TRP A 174 -3.60 -10.80 -17.70
C TRP A 174 -2.95 -10.32 -16.40
N VAL A 175 -2.77 -9.00 -16.22
CA VAL A 175 -2.31 -8.46 -14.94
C VAL A 175 -3.33 -8.69 -13.81
N PHE A 176 -4.60 -8.92 -14.16
CA PHE A 176 -5.65 -9.31 -13.22
C PHE A 176 -5.81 -10.83 -13.14
N PHE A 177 -5.79 -11.52 -14.28
CA PHE A 177 -5.99 -12.97 -14.31
C PHE A 177 -4.89 -13.75 -13.58
N ILE A 178 -3.69 -13.20 -13.43
CA ILE A 178 -2.60 -13.81 -12.65
C ILE A 178 -2.98 -14.02 -11.18
N ASN A 179 -3.93 -13.26 -10.65
CA ASN A 179 -4.43 -13.40 -9.29
C ASN A 179 -5.27 -14.68 -9.10
N LEU A 180 -5.95 -15.16 -10.16
CA LEU A 180 -6.91 -16.26 -10.08
C LEU A 180 -6.27 -17.60 -9.74
N PRO A 181 -5.16 -18.04 -10.38
CA PRO A 181 -4.50 -19.28 -10.00
C PRO A 181 -4.03 -19.30 -8.54
N LEU A 182 -3.46 -18.17 -8.09
CA LEU A 182 -3.00 -18.05 -6.71
C LEU A 182 -4.18 -18.08 -5.73
N ALA A 183 -5.26 -17.35 -6.03
CA ALA A 183 -6.47 -17.37 -5.23
C ALA A 183 -7.05 -18.77 -5.12
N ALA A 184 -7.10 -19.53 -6.22
CA ALA A 184 -7.57 -20.91 -6.23
C ALA A 184 -6.72 -21.81 -5.33
N VAL A 185 -5.38 -21.71 -5.40
CA VAL A 185 -4.47 -22.48 -4.54
C VAL A 185 -4.66 -22.11 -3.06
N VAL A 186 -4.74 -20.82 -2.74
CA VAL A 186 -4.93 -20.37 -1.36
C VAL A 186 -6.28 -20.82 -0.83
N LEU A 187 -7.35 -20.65 -1.58
CA LEU A 187 -8.70 -21.08 -1.17
C LEU A 187 -8.77 -22.60 -0.93
N ALA A 188 -8.15 -23.39 -1.79
CA ALA A 188 -8.13 -24.85 -1.65
C ALA A 188 -7.33 -25.32 -0.42
N LEU A 189 -6.21 -24.68 -0.11
CA LEU A 189 -5.31 -25.09 0.96
C LEU A 189 -5.66 -24.50 2.33
N THR A 190 -6.25 -23.31 2.39
CA THR A 190 -6.57 -22.61 3.65
C THR A 190 -7.33 -23.47 4.66
N PRO A 191 -8.40 -24.24 4.29
CA PRO A 191 -9.15 -25.02 5.27
C PRO A 191 -8.35 -26.14 5.92
N SER A 192 -7.38 -26.73 5.18
CA SER A 192 -6.59 -27.86 5.65
C SER A 192 -5.33 -27.45 6.41
N VAL A 193 -4.83 -26.24 6.18
CA VAL A 193 -3.52 -25.79 6.66
C VAL A 193 -3.64 -24.79 7.81
N MET A 194 -4.65 -23.92 7.79
CA MET A 194 -4.81 -22.86 8.79
C MET A 194 -5.72 -23.28 9.94
N PRO A 195 -5.39 -22.90 11.19
CA PRO A 195 -6.23 -23.22 12.35
C PRO A 195 -7.57 -22.46 12.28
N GLU A 196 -8.60 -23.02 12.90
CA GLU A 196 -9.82 -22.28 13.16
C GLU A 196 -9.52 -21.16 14.14
N GLY A 197 -9.76 -19.92 13.71
CA GLY A 197 -9.53 -18.76 14.55
C GLY A 197 -10.48 -18.67 15.74
N MET A 198 -10.05 -18.05 16.83
CA MET A 198 -10.93 -17.70 17.95
C MET A 198 -11.91 -16.61 17.47
N THR A 199 -13.18 -16.78 17.79
CA THR A 199 -14.22 -15.80 17.53
C THR A 199 -14.54 -15.03 18.80
N ARG A 200 -14.64 -13.71 18.69
CA ARG A 200 -15.06 -12.83 19.79
C ARG A 200 -16.51 -12.38 19.57
N ARG A 201 -17.28 -12.24 20.64
CA ARG A 201 -18.61 -11.61 20.56
C ARG A 201 -18.45 -10.09 20.47
N GLY A 202 -19.21 -9.45 19.61
CA GLY A 202 -19.18 -8.00 19.44
C GLY A 202 -20.08 -7.54 18.29
N SER A 203 -20.18 -6.22 18.09
CA SER A 203 -20.96 -5.60 17.02
C SER A 203 -20.07 -5.13 15.86
N LEU A 204 -20.69 -5.03 14.68
CA LEU A 204 -20.08 -4.44 13.50
C LEU A 204 -20.49 -2.97 13.38
N ASP A 205 -19.51 -2.09 13.27
CA ASP A 205 -19.75 -0.70 12.94
C ASP A 205 -19.76 -0.52 11.41
N LEU A 206 -20.85 -0.96 10.78
CA LEU A 206 -21.06 -0.77 9.34
C LEU A 206 -21.22 0.71 8.98
N ALA A 207 -21.82 1.51 9.87
CA ALA A 207 -22.00 2.94 9.66
C ALA A 207 -20.64 3.65 9.59
N GLY A 208 -19.70 3.31 10.47
CA GLY A 208 -18.33 3.82 10.43
C GLY A 208 -17.62 3.40 9.15
N ALA A 209 -17.70 2.13 8.74
CA ALA A 209 -17.06 1.65 7.51
C ALA A 209 -17.62 2.36 6.26
N VAL A 210 -18.93 2.49 6.15
CA VAL A 210 -19.58 3.17 5.01
C VAL A 210 -19.23 4.66 4.99
N THR A 211 -19.29 5.34 6.12
CA THR A 211 -19.03 6.78 6.18
C THR A 211 -17.58 7.11 5.84
N VAL A 212 -16.58 6.37 6.34
CA VAL A 212 -15.18 6.60 6.00
C VAL A 212 -14.88 6.27 4.54
N THR A 213 -15.37 5.15 4.02
CA THR A 213 -15.10 4.73 2.64
C THR A 213 -15.77 5.66 1.64
N ALA A 214 -17.06 5.95 1.83
CA ALA A 214 -17.79 6.88 0.96
C ALA A 214 -17.25 8.31 1.07
N GLY A 215 -16.86 8.74 2.28
CA GLY A 215 -16.28 10.05 2.52
C GLY A 215 -14.94 10.22 1.77
N LEU A 216 -14.04 9.24 1.88
CA LEU A 216 -12.77 9.24 1.15
C LEU A 216 -12.98 9.20 -0.36
N ALA A 217 -13.89 8.34 -0.85
CA ALA A 217 -14.23 8.26 -2.27
C ALA A 217 -14.75 9.60 -2.80
N ALA A 218 -15.63 10.27 -2.06
CA ALA A 218 -16.18 11.56 -2.45
C ALA A 218 -15.13 12.68 -2.47
N VAL A 219 -14.21 12.72 -1.49
CA VAL A 219 -13.10 13.69 -1.48
C VAL A 219 -12.17 13.45 -2.67
N VAL A 220 -11.76 12.20 -2.91
CA VAL A 220 -10.90 11.85 -4.05
C VAL A 220 -11.59 12.21 -5.38
N PHE A 221 -12.89 11.88 -5.51
CA PHE A 221 -13.69 12.24 -6.68
C PHE A 221 -13.72 13.75 -6.93
N ALA A 222 -13.94 14.56 -5.88
CA ALA A 222 -13.94 16.00 -5.99
C ALA A 222 -12.60 16.53 -6.52
N VAL A 223 -11.48 16.03 -5.97
CA VAL A 223 -10.13 16.47 -6.35
C VAL A 223 -9.79 16.05 -7.80
N VAL A 224 -10.07 14.81 -8.18
CA VAL A 224 -9.78 14.31 -9.55
C VAL A 224 -10.63 15.04 -10.60
N ARG A 225 -11.88 15.38 -10.26
CA ARG A 225 -12.79 16.06 -11.20
C ARG A 225 -12.57 17.58 -11.29
N ALA A 226 -12.01 18.19 -10.26
CA ALA A 226 -11.86 19.64 -10.16
C ALA A 226 -11.14 20.33 -11.34
N PRO A 227 -10.06 19.79 -11.92
CA PRO A 227 -9.40 20.38 -13.09
C PRO A 227 -10.30 20.50 -14.32
N GLN A 228 -11.22 19.57 -14.52
CA GLN A 228 -12.11 19.52 -15.71
C GLN A 228 -13.43 20.27 -15.46
N ALA A 229 -14.03 20.07 -14.28
CA ALA A 229 -15.34 20.66 -13.94
C ALA A 229 -15.25 22.07 -13.33
N GLY A 230 -14.07 22.47 -12.88
CA GLY A 230 -13.83 23.68 -12.09
C GLY A 230 -13.84 23.43 -10.58
N TRP A 231 -12.90 24.04 -9.86
CA TRP A 231 -12.78 23.90 -8.39
C TRP A 231 -14.00 24.49 -7.65
N THR A 232 -14.67 25.47 -8.24
CA THR A 232 -15.86 26.15 -7.66
C THR A 232 -17.18 25.60 -8.22
N SER A 233 -17.14 24.58 -9.08
CA SER A 233 -18.38 23.98 -9.61
C SER A 233 -19.21 23.33 -8.50
N SER A 234 -20.54 23.38 -8.63
CA SER A 234 -21.44 22.79 -7.64
C SER A 234 -21.16 21.28 -7.43
N SER A 235 -20.86 20.55 -8.50
CA SER A 235 -20.53 19.11 -8.41
C SER A 235 -19.27 18.84 -7.61
N THR A 236 -18.20 19.63 -7.80
CA THR A 236 -16.93 19.52 -7.07
C THR A 236 -17.13 19.88 -5.60
N LEU A 237 -17.80 21.02 -5.34
CA LEU A 237 -18.06 21.47 -3.97
C LEU A 237 -18.96 20.51 -3.20
N LEU A 238 -20.05 20.03 -3.80
CA LEU A 238 -20.94 19.06 -3.15
C LEU A 238 -20.24 17.74 -2.83
N ALA A 239 -19.43 17.22 -3.77
CA ALA A 239 -18.67 16.01 -3.53
C ALA A 239 -17.59 16.22 -2.45
N GLY A 240 -16.83 17.32 -2.50
CA GLY A 240 -15.79 17.64 -1.52
C GLY A 240 -16.35 17.88 -0.12
N LEU A 241 -17.33 18.77 0.01
CA LEU A 241 -17.97 19.06 1.31
C LEU A 241 -18.74 17.85 1.85
N GLY A 242 -19.47 17.12 0.99
CA GLY A 242 -20.13 15.88 1.36
C GLY A 242 -19.15 14.83 1.87
N GLY A 243 -18.01 14.67 1.16
CA GLY A 243 -16.95 13.76 1.58
C GLY A 243 -16.31 14.12 2.91
N VAL A 244 -15.96 15.40 3.10
CA VAL A 244 -15.42 15.89 4.39
C VAL A 244 -16.46 15.72 5.51
N THR A 245 -17.73 15.97 5.24
CA THR A 245 -18.81 15.77 6.22
C THR A 245 -18.95 14.30 6.62
N LEU A 246 -18.86 13.37 5.66
CA LEU A 246 -18.89 11.93 5.95
C LEU A 246 -17.67 11.47 6.76
N VAL A 247 -16.46 11.98 6.47
CA VAL A 247 -15.27 11.69 7.28
C VAL A 247 -15.41 12.26 8.69
N ALA A 248 -15.93 13.50 8.83
CA ALA A 248 -16.23 14.09 10.14
C ALA A 248 -17.27 13.27 10.91
N LEU A 249 -18.33 12.82 10.23
CA LEU A 249 -19.35 11.94 10.81
C LEU A 249 -18.73 10.60 11.26
N PHE A 250 -17.83 10.02 10.48
CA PHE A 250 -17.07 8.83 10.90
C PHE A 250 -16.35 9.09 12.23
N VAL A 251 -15.55 10.17 12.33
CA VAL A 251 -14.85 10.50 13.58
C VAL A 251 -15.80 10.69 14.76
N LEU A 252 -16.92 11.36 14.53
CA LEU A 252 -17.96 11.54 15.56
C LEU A 252 -18.59 10.21 16.00
N LEU A 253 -18.86 9.30 15.06
CA LEU A 253 -19.36 7.96 15.35
C LEU A 253 -18.35 7.18 16.19
N GLN A 254 -17.05 7.19 15.79
CA GLN A 254 -15.99 6.51 16.55
C GLN A 254 -15.83 7.04 17.98
N ALA A 255 -16.13 8.33 18.21
CA ALA A 255 -16.09 8.93 19.55
C ALA A 255 -17.28 8.53 20.44
N ARG A 256 -18.43 8.12 19.86
CA ARG A 256 -19.68 7.85 20.60
C ARG A 256 -20.04 6.38 20.70
N LEU A 257 -19.57 5.54 19.79
CA LEU A 257 -19.88 4.11 19.78
C LEU A 257 -19.18 3.37 20.93
N ARG A 258 -19.87 2.37 21.49
CA ARG A 258 -19.29 1.49 22.53
C ARG A 258 -18.23 0.54 21.95
N GLU A 259 -18.43 0.09 20.74
CA GLU A 259 -17.52 -0.80 19.99
C GLU A 259 -17.16 -0.17 18.64
N PRO A 260 -16.30 0.88 18.62
CA PRO A 260 -15.91 1.55 17.39
C PRO A 260 -14.93 0.69 16.58
N LEU A 261 -14.85 0.90 15.25
CA LEU A 261 -13.79 0.35 14.42
C LEU A 261 -12.40 0.86 14.84
N MET A 262 -12.35 2.13 15.25
CA MET A 262 -11.12 2.80 15.67
C MET A 262 -11.31 3.47 17.03
N ARG A 263 -10.66 2.97 18.06
CA ARG A 263 -10.65 3.61 19.38
C ARG A 263 -9.78 4.88 19.32
N LEU A 264 -10.38 6.06 19.31
CA LEU A 264 -9.66 7.33 19.22
C LEU A 264 -8.63 7.54 20.34
N GLY A 265 -8.85 6.90 21.51
CA GLY A 265 -7.91 6.92 22.62
C GLY A 265 -6.51 6.40 22.31
N ILE A 266 -6.37 5.54 21.29
CA ILE A 266 -5.06 4.99 20.89
C ILE A 266 -4.08 6.09 20.41
N PHE A 267 -4.59 7.20 19.87
CA PHE A 267 -3.75 8.34 19.44
C PHE A 267 -3.07 9.09 20.62
N ARG A 268 -3.44 8.76 21.87
CA ARG A 268 -2.70 9.25 23.05
C ARG A 268 -1.37 8.52 23.25
N ALA A 269 -1.18 7.36 22.61
CA ALA A 269 0.09 6.65 22.63
C ALA A 269 1.20 7.52 22.01
N PRO A 270 2.38 7.59 22.66
CA PRO A 270 3.50 8.40 22.18
C PRO A 270 3.88 8.01 20.75
N ASN A 271 4.18 8.99 19.89
CA ASN A 271 4.57 8.80 18.50
C ASN A 271 3.50 8.17 17.56
N LEU A 272 2.43 7.55 18.03
CA LEU A 272 1.46 6.90 17.15
C LEU A 272 0.85 7.90 16.15
N ALA A 273 0.35 9.03 16.62
CA ALA A 273 -0.23 10.07 15.76
C ALA A 273 0.80 10.64 14.78
N ALA A 274 2.01 10.94 15.25
CA ALA A 274 3.08 11.47 14.42
C ALA A 274 3.56 10.46 13.37
N SER A 275 3.67 9.18 13.73
CA SER A 275 4.04 8.11 12.79
C SER A 275 2.94 7.84 11.76
N ASN A 276 1.67 7.88 12.15
CA ASN A 276 0.55 7.79 11.22
C ASN A 276 0.56 8.94 10.21
N PHE A 277 0.87 10.15 10.68
CA PHE A 277 1.00 11.30 9.79
C PHE A 277 2.20 11.16 8.85
N ALA A 278 3.34 10.66 9.33
CA ALA A 278 4.51 10.39 8.48
C ALA A 278 4.19 9.33 7.40
N GLN A 279 3.47 8.27 7.74
CA GLN A 279 3.01 7.25 6.79
C GLN A 279 2.00 7.82 5.78
N PHE A 280 1.11 8.70 6.21
CA PHE A 280 0.20 9.42 5.31
C PHE A 280 0.98 10.26 4.29
N MET A 281 1.95 11.08 4.73
CA MET A 281 2.80 11.89 3.84
C MET A 281 3.63 11.01 2.90
N LEU A 282 4.14 9.89 3.41
CA LEU A 282 4.91 8.94 2.63
C LEU A 282 4.06 8.34 1.49
N GLY A 283 2.84 7.87 1.80
CA GLY A 283 1.91 7.37 0.79
C GLY A 283 1.53 8.43 -0.23
N ALA A 284 1.28 9.67 0.25
CA ALA A 284 0.90 10.79 -0.59
C ALA A 284 1.99 11.25 -1.57
N ALA A 285 3.26 11.01 -1.24
CA ALA A 285 4.39 11.30 -2.13
C ALA A 285 4.77 10.14 -3.04
N TRP A 286 4.71 8.91 -2.52
CA TRP A 286 5.24 7.71 -3.18
C TRP A 286 4.38 7.25 -4.37
N ILE A 287 3.07 7.12 -4.19
CA ILE A 287 2.19 6.59 -5.24
C ILE A 287 2.12 7.51 -6.48
N PRO A 288 2.03 8.84 -6.34
CA PRO A 288 2.14 9.74 -7.50
C PRO A 288 3.44 9.57 -8.26
N MET A 289 4.57 9.39 -7.56
CA MET A 289 5.87 9.16 -8.21
C MET A 289 5.82 7.93 -9.11
N PHE A 290 5.35 6.82 -8.58
CA PHE A 290 5.27 5.57 -9.33
C PHE A 290 4.34 5.68 -10.55
N PHE A 291 3.22 6.39 -10.39
CA PHE A 291 2.27 6.68 -11.45
C PHE A 291 2.89 7.53 -12.58
N PHE A 292 3.49 8.67 -12.23
CA PHE A 292 4.04 9.59 -13.24
C PHE A 292 5.31 9.04 -13.91
N VAL A 293 6.18 8.34 -13.18
CA VAL A 293 7.36 7.71 -13.79
C VAL A 293 6.94 6.66 -14.82
N ASN A 294 5.93 5.83 -14.54
CA ASN A 294 5.39 4.88 -15.53
C ASN A 294 4.87 5.59 -16.79
N LEU A 295 4.07 6.65 -16.62
CA LEU A 295 3.54 7.41 -17.75
C LEU A 295 4.66 8.10 -18.54
N TYR A 296 5.63 8.70 -17.86
CA TYR A 296 6.78 9.34 -18.51
C TYR A 296 7.59 8.34 -19.35
N LEU A 297 7.90 7.17 -18.80
CA LEU A 297 8.64 6.12 -19.52
C LEU A 297 7.92 5.68 -20.79
N GLN A 298 6.58 5.56 -20.76
CA GLN A 298 5.82 5.05 -21.88
C GLN A 298 5.35 6.16 -22.85
N GLN A 299 4.82 7.27 -22.35
CA GLN A 299 4.22 8.31 -23.17
C GLN A 299 5.23 9.37 -23.66
N VAL A 300 6.31 9.62 -22.92
CA VAL A 300 7.34 10.60 -23.27
C VAL A 300 8.56 9.91 -23.89
N LEU A 301 9.13 8.90 -23.23
CA LEU A 301 10.29 8.17 -23.75
C LEU A 301 9.92 7.09 -24.76
N GLY A 302 8.64 6.79 -24.97
CA GLY A 302 8.17 5.82 -25.97
C GLY A 302 8.56 4.37 -25.67
N LEU A 303 8.88 4.02 -24.41
CA LEU A 303 9.22 2.65 -24.05
C LEU A 303 7.98 1.77 -24.09
N GLY A 304 8.11 0.54 -24.62
CA GLY A 304 7.07 -0.48 -24.50
C GLY A 304 6.83 -0.89 -23.04
N ALA A 305 5.73 -1.59 -22.79
CA ALA A 305 5.34 -1.99 -21.44
C ALA A 305 6.43 -2.84 -20.74
N PHE A 306 7.02 -3.80 -21.47
CA PHE A 306 8.12 -4.63 -20.93
C PHE A 306 9.35 -3.78 -20.57
N ALA A 307 9.79 -2.89 -21.48
CA ALA A 307 10.94 -2.03 -21.25
C ALA A 307 10.72 -1.08 -20.07
N SER A 308 9.51 -0.51 -19.93
CA SER A 308 9.12 0.32 -18.78
C SER A 308 9.13 -0.46 -17.47
N GLY A 309 8.59 -1.68 -17.46
CA GLY A 309 8.63 -2.57 -16.30
C GLY A 309 10.07 -2.92 -15.90
N ALA A 310 10.91 -3.28 -16.88
CA ALA A 310 12.33 -3.57 -16.64
C ALA A 310 13.10 -2.32 -16.14
N ALA A 311 12.79 -1.14 -16.66
CA ALA A 311 13.38 0.13 -16.22
C ALA A 311 13.10 0.45 -14.73
N LEU A 312 11.99 -0.04 -14.18
CA LEU A 312 11.65 0.16 -12.76
C LEU A 312 12.26 -0.90 -11.82
N LEU A 313 12.83 -1.99 -12.35
CA LEU A 313 13.46 -3.02 -11.50
C LEU A 313 14.58 -2.48 -10.60
N PRO A 314 15.52 -1.63 -11.06
CA PRO A 314 16.56 -1.09 -10.19
C PRO A 314 15.97 -0.33 -8.99
N LEU A 315 14.89 0.44 -9.19
CA LEU A 315 14.18 1.15 -8.13
C LEU A 315 13.60 0.17 -7.11
N THR A 316 12.85 -0.85 -7.55
CA THR A 316 12.19 -1.80 -6.65
C THR A 316 13.19 -2.70 -5.92
N VAL A 317 14.27 -3.11 -6.58
CA VAL A 317 15.39 -3.85 -5.96
C VAL A 317 16.09 -2.97 -4.91
N THR A 318 16.29 -1.68 -5.18
CA THR A 318 16.87 -0.75 -4.20
C THR A 318 15.98 -0.63 -2.95
N ILE A 319 14.66 -0.56 -3.12
CA ILE A 319 13.72 -0.59 -1.98
C ILE A 319 13.86 -1.89 -1.19
N MET A 320 13.84 -3.03 -1.88
CA MET A 320 13.93 -4.35 -1.25
C MET A 320 15.21 -4.50 -0.43
N VAL A 321 16.36 -4.19 -1.04
CA VAL A 321 17.66 -4.22 -0.36
C VAL A 321 17.70 -3.19 0.77
N GLY A 322 17.20 -1.99 0.53
CA GLY A 322 17.09 -0.92 1.52
C GLY A 322 16.29 -1.34 2.74
N MET A 323 15.09 -1.89 2.55
CA MET A 323 14.21 -2.29 3.65
C MET A 323 14.73 -3.51 4.42
N VAL A 324 15.27 -4.50 3.73
CA VAL A 324 15.67 -5.78 4.35
C VAL A 324 17.07 -5.72 4.95
N ALA A 325 18.02 -5.10 4.23
CA ALA A 325 19.42 -5.15 4.62
C ALA A 325 19.96 -3.85 5.23
N VAL A 326 19.54 -2.68 4.73
CA VAL A 326 20.14 -1.40 5.11
C VAL A 326 19.38 -0.73 6.25
N ALA A 327 18.05 -0.62 6.14
CA ALA A 327 17.24 0.09 7.12
C ALA A 327 17.40 -0.45 8.56
N PRO A 328 17.39 -1.78 8.84
CA PRO A 328 17.57 -2.27 10.19
C PRO A 328 18.90 -1.84 10.82
N ARG A 329 20.01 -1.88 10.05
CA ARG A 329 21.34 -1.46 10.54
C ARG A 329 21.40 0.03 10.83
N LEU A 330 20.81 0.84 9.97
CA LEU A 330 20.78 2.29 10.14
C LEU A 330 19.86 2.71 11.30
N ILE A 331 18.71 2.04 11.46
CA ILE A 331 17.80 2.26 12.60
C ILE A 331 18.52 1.94 13.92
N ALA A 332 19.25 0.82 13.99
CA ALA A 332 20.01 0.47 15.19
C ALA A 332 21.08 1.50 15.54
N ARG A 333 21.71 2.14 14.53
CA ARG A 333 22.79 3.13 14.74
C ARG A 333 22.26 4.54 15.03
N PHE A 334 21.25 5.01 14.31
CA PHE A 334 20.80 6.41 14.34
C PHE A 334 19.42 6.61 14.97
N GLY A 335 18.74 5.52 15.31
CA GLY A 335 17.39 5.54 15.86
C GLY A 335 16.28 5.75 14.83
N PRO A 336 15.06 5.31 15.15
CA PRO A 336 13.96 5.30 14.18
C PRO A 336 13.45 6.71 13.83
N LYS A 337 13.47 7.67 14.74
CA LYS A 337 13.09 9.07 14.46
C LYS A 337 13.99 9.68 13.38
N SER A 338 15.32 9.64 13.62
CA SER A 338 16.31 10.24 12.71
C SER A 338 16.22 9.61 11.33
N MET A 339 15.99 8.30 11.27
CA MET A 339 15.85 7.56 10.01
C MET A 339 14.55 7.90 9.26
N THR A 340 13.42 8.06 9.96
CA THR A 340 12.18 8.52 9.34
C THR A 340 12.33 9.90 8.70
N VAL A 341 12.94 10.85 9.44
CA VAL A 341 13.15 12.22 8.95
C VAL A 341 14.13 12.24 7.77
N ALA A 342 15.28 11.57 7.91
CA ALA A 342 16.27 11.50 6.83
C ALA A 342 15.71 10.81 5.59
N GLY A 343 14.91 9.74 5.77
CA GLY A 343 14.25 9.03 4.68
C GLY A 343 13.26 9.91 3.92
N LEU A 344 12.38 10.64 4.62
CA LEU A 344 11.45 11.59 3.99
C LEU A 344 12.19 12.75 3.30
N ALA A 345 13.27 13.26 3.88
CA ALA A 345 14.10 14.29 3.25
C ALA A 345 14.82 13.76 1.99
N THR A 346 15.36 12.55 2.05
CA THR A 346 15.98 11.88 0.88
C THR A 346 14.94 11.61 -0.21
N LEU A 347 13.72 11.17 0.17
CA LEU A 347 12.59 10.99 -0.74
C LEU A 347 12.25 12.33 -1.43
N ALA A 348 12.15 13.42 -0.66
CA ALA A 348 11.88 14.76 -1.20
C ALA A 348 12.96 15.21 -2.18
N GLY A 349 14.24 15.00 -1.85
CA GLY A 349 15.36 15.31 -2.74
C GLY A 349 15.36 14.49 -4.02
N GLY A 350 15.08 13.18 -3.92
CA GLY A 350 14.97 12.29 -5.08
C GLY A 350 13.80 12.66 -6.00
N LEU A 351 12.63 12.96 -5.43
CA LEU A 351 11.45 13.42 -6.18
C LEU A 351 11.68 14.79 -6.81
N GLY A 352 12.34 15.72 -6.08
CA GLY A 352 12.76 16.99 -6.61
C GLY A 352 13.74 16.84 -7.78
N TRP A 353 14.66 15.87 -7.71
CA TRP A 353 15.53 15.55 -8.84
C TRP A 353 14.75 14.95 -10.00
N LEU A 354 13.83 14.00 -9.75
CA LEU A 354 12.94 13.44 -10.78
C LEU A 354 12.09 14.50 -11.48
N SER A 355 11.77 15.62 -10.83
CA SER A 355 10.98 16.69 -11.47
C SER A 355 11.74 17.42 -12.58
N PHE A 356 13.05 17.22 -12.74
CA PHE A 356 13.84 17.78 -13.84
C PHE A 356 13.88 16.88 -15.09
N VAL A 357 12.98 15.91 -15.22
CA VAL A 357 12.85 15.11 -16.45
C VAL A 357 12.57 15.98 -17.67
N ARG A 358 13.11 15.60 -18.83
CA ARG A 358 13.07 16.39 -20.07
C ARG A 358 12.29 15.65 -21.15
N SER A 359 11.67 16.38 -22.08
CA SER A 359 10.95 15.79 -23.21
C SER A 359 11.87 15.04 -24.19
N ASP A 360 13.16 15.41 -24.23
CA ASP A 360 14.23 14.77 -25.00
C ASP A 360 15.19 13.94 -24.09
N GLY A 361 14.76 13.62 -22.88
CA GLY A 361 15.55 12.95 -21.87
C GLY A 361 15.82 11.48 -22.16
N SER A 362 16.62 10.85 -21.29
CA SER A 362 16.86 9.41 -21.34
C SER A 362 16.63 8.75 -19.98
N PHE A 363 16.30 7.45 -20.01
CA PHE A 363 16.13 6.68 -18.76
C PHE A 363 17.37 6.72 -17.88
N LEU A 364 18.57 6.51 -18.48
CA LEU A 364 19.82 6.34 -17.73
C LEU A 364 20.29 7.63 -17.04
N THR A 365 20.02 8.79 -17.61
CA THR A 365 20.50 10.07 -17.07
C THR A 365 19.44 10.83 -16.28
N ASP A 366 18.19 10.82 -16.73
CA ASP A 366 17.12 11.64 -16.18
C ASP A 366 16.28 10.90 -15.14
N VAL A 367 16.08 9.57 -15.29
CA VAL A 367 15.18 8.80 -14.43
C VAL A 367 15.93 7.94 -13.42
N LEU A 368 16.88 7.11 -13.89
CA LEU A 368 17.49 6.07 -13.07
C LEU A 368 18.19 6.62 -11.81
N PRO A 369 19.09 7.61 -11.87
CA PRO A 369 19.81 8.06 -10.68
C PRO A 369 18.86 8.66 -9.62
N ALA A 370 17.93 9.50 -10.05
CA ALA A 370 16.94 10.13 -9.18
C ALA A 370 15.98 9.08 -8.58
N SER A 371 15.60 8.07 -9.36
CA SER A 371 14.76 6.94 -8.88
C SER A 371 15.46 6.14 -7.78
N LEU A 372 16.76 5.89 -7.88
CA LEU A 372 17.52 5.18 -6.85
C LEU A 372 17.57 5.98 -5.53
N VAL A 373 17.77 7.31 -5.61
CA VAL A 373 17.71 8.18 -4.42
C VAL A 373 16.31 8.18 -3.80
N THR A 374 15.27 8.26 -4.62
CA THR A 374 13.88 8.19 -4.19
C THR A 374 13.57 6.84 -3.50
N ALA A 375 14.04 5.75 -4.07
CA ALA A 375 13.89 4.40 -3.51
C ALA A 375 14.59 4.23 -2.16
N ALA A 376 15.81 4.78 -2.03
CA ALA A 376 16.54 4.79 -0.76
C ALA A 376 15.77 5.59 0.31
N GLY A 377 15.23 6.76 -0.05
CA GLY A 377 14.38 7.57 0.82
C GLY A 377 13.14 6.81 1.31
N MET A 378 12.45 6.11 0.41
CA MET A 378 11.30 5.27 0.73
C MET A 378 11.66 4.18 1.75
N ALA A 379 12.74 3.42 1.51
CA ALA A 379 13.18 2.36 2.40
C ALA A 379 13.56 2.89 3.80
N MET A 380 14.23 4.04 3.85
CA MET A 380 14.65 4.70 5.09
C MET A 380 13.50 5.34 5.87
N ALA A 381 12.37 5.68 5.23
CA ALA A 381 11.22 6.29 5.90
C ALA A 381 10.18 5.25 6.32
N PHE A 382 9.87 4.26 5.49
CA PHE A 382 8.74 3.35 5.68
C PHE A 382 8.91 2.45 6.92
N ILE A 383 10.02 1.73 6.99
CA ILE A 383 10.25 0.75 8.09
C ILE A 383 10.31 1.44 9.46
N PRO A 384 11.10 2.52 9.68
CA PRO A 384 11.17 3.10 11.02
C PRO A 384 9.90 3.82 11.44
N SER A 385 9.16 4.46 10.52
CA SER A 385 7.88 5.10 10.88
C SER A 385 6.80 4.07 11.24
N LEU A 386 6.74 2.94 10.51
CA LEU A 386 5.90 1.81 10.87
C LEU A 386 6.28 1.23 12.23
N GLY A 387 7.57 0.98 12.45
CA GLY A 387 8.09 0.46 13.72
C GLY A 387 7.79 1.38 14.92
N LEU A 388 7.94 2.69 14.76
CA LEU A 388 7.57 3.68 15.80
C LEU A 388 6.08 3.64 16.14
N ALA A 389 5.22 3.49 15.15
CA ALA A 389 3.78 3.40 15.38
C ALA A 389 3.43 2.13 16.17
N LEU A 390 3.95 0.98 15.74
CA LEU A 390 3.64 -0.31 16.36
C LEU A 390 4.22 -0.43 17.78
N SER A 391 5.45 0.04 18.01
CA SER A 391 6.07 0.03 19.33
C SER A 391 5.46 1.01 20.33
N SER A 392 4.65 1.95 19.84
CA SER A 392 3.97 2.95 20.69
C SER A 392 2.64 2.47 21.25
N ALA A 393 2.04 1.45 20.67
CA ALA A 393 0.78 0.87 21.12
C ALA A 393 1.03 -0.23 22.17
N ALA A 394 0.04 -0.47 23.03
CA ALA A 394 0.07 -1.63 23.92
C ALA A 394 0.07 -2.92 23.09
N PRO A 395 0.70 -4.02 23.57
CA PRO A 395 0.78 -5.29 22.82
C PRO A 395 -0.60 -5.81 22.36
N GLU A 396 -1.64 -5.59 23.17
CA GLU A 396 -3.03 -6.00 22.88
C GLU A 396 -3.66 -5.14 21.78
N GLU A 397 -3.14 -3.93 21.52
CA GLU A 397 -3.60 -2.96 20.53
C GLU A 397 -2.75 -2.96 19.26
N GLY A 398 -1.74 -3.81 19.15
CA GLY A 398 -0.81 -3.86 18.01
C GLY A 398 -1.50 -4.08 16.67
N GLY A 399 -2.54 -4.91 16.63
CA GLY A 399 -3.35 -5.12 15.43
C GLY A 399 -4.12 -3.86 15.00
N LEU A 400 -4.72 -3.15 15.96
CA LEU A 400 -5.40 -1.88 15.70
C LEU A 400 -4.41 -0.80 15.23
N ALA A 401 -3.26 -0.67 15.89
CA ALA A 401 -2.21 0.26 15.50
C ALA A 401 -1.74 0.01 14.05
N SER A 402 -1.48 -1.25 13.70
CA SER A 402 -1.10 -1.65 12.34
C SER A 402 -2.19 -1.30 11.31
N GLY A 403 -3.45 -1.57 11.63
CA GLY A 403 -4.59 -1.22 10.77
C GLY A 403 -4.69 0.29 10.54
N ILE A 404 -4.54 1.10 11.59
CA ILE A 404 -4.59 2.56 11.50
C ILE A 404 -3.42 3.10 10.66
N VAL A 405 -2.21 2.59 10.85
CA VAL A 405 -1.01 2.98 10.07
C VAL A 405 -1.20 2.65 8.59
N SER A 406 -1.65 1.44 8.29
CA SER A 406 -1.91 1.02 6.92
C SER A 406 -3.02 1.85 6.28
N THR A 407 -4.10 2.15 7.02
CA THR A 407 -5.17 3.05 6.55
C THR A 407 -4.62 4.45 6.28
N SER A 408 -3.79 5.01 7.18
CA SER A 408 -3.19 6.33 7.00
C SER A 408 -2.33 6.39 5.73
N TYR A 409 -1.51 5.37 5.47
CA TYR A 409 -0.72 5.26 4.25
C TYR A 409 -1.61 5.20 3.00
N GLN A 410 -2.67 4.38 3.01
CA GLN A 410 -3.58 4.23 1.86
C GLN A 410 -4.39 5.51 1.59
N VAL A 411 -4.90 6.17 2.64
CA VAL A 411 -5.58 7.46 2.51
C VAL A 411 -4.64 8.52 1.94
N GLY A 412 -3.40 8.58 2.46
CA GLY A 412 -2.35 9.44 1.92
C GLY A 412 -2.11 9.16 0.43
N SER A 413 -1.97 7.89 0.06
CA SER A 413 -1.76 7.45 -1.32
C SER A 413 -2.88 7.91 -2.26
N ALA A 414 -4.14 7.72 -1.87
CA ALA A 414 -5.29 8.11 -2.68
C ALA A 414 -5.39 9.64 -2.85
N LEU A 415 -5.29 10.38 -1.75
CA LEU A 415 -5.37 11.85 -1.79
C LEU A 415 -4.15 12.47 -2.48
N GLY A 416 -2.96 11.93 -2.23
CA GLY A 416 -1.73 12.37 -2.87
C GLY A 416 -1.78 12.18 -4.38
N LEU A 417 -2.19 10.98 -4.85
CA LEU A 417 -2.34 10.73 -6.28
C LEU A 417 -3.38 11.66 -6.91
N ALA A 418 -4.54 11.83 -6.28
CA ALA A 418 -5.58 12.71 -6.79
C ALA A 418 -5.10 14.17 -6.91
N LEU A 419 -4.47 14.70 -5.85
CA LEU A 419 -3.94 16.06 -5.83
C LEU A 419 -2.82 16.26 -6.87
N MET A 420 -1.89 15.32 -6.95
CA MET A 420 -0.77 15.44 -7.89
C MET A 420 -1.24 15.23 -9.34
N THR A 421 -2.23 14.40 -9.60
CA THR A 421 -2.85 14.29 -10.93
C THR A 421 -3.56 15.59 -11.31
N ALA A 422 -4.30 16.22 -10.39
CA ALA A 422 -4.93 17.52 -10.61
C ALA A 422 -3.88 18.61 -10.90
N LEU A 423 -2.78 18.62 -10.17
CA LEU A 423 -1.65 19.53 -10.40
C LEU A 423 -1.02 19.27 -11.76
N ALA A 424 -0.71 18.03 -12.10
CA ALA A 424 -0.12 17.64 -13.38
C ALA A 424 -1.00 18.06 -14.57
N SER A 425 -2.33 17.83 -14.46
CA SER A 425 -3.30 18.28 -15.48
C SER A 425 -3.29 19.79 -15.69
N ALA A 426 -3.19 20.57 -14.63
CA ALA A 426 -3.09 22.03 -14.72
C ALA A 426 -1.84 22.52 -15.47
N PHE A 427 -0.78 21.69 -15.51
CA PHE A 427 0.48 21.96 -16.21
C PHE A 427 0.64 21.20 -17.53
N GLY A 428 -0.42 20.58 -18.03
CA GLY A 428 -0.47 20.04 -19.39
C GLY A 428 -0.34 18.52 -19.52
N ALA A 429 -0.39 17.75 -18.44
CA ALA A 429 -0.33 16.28 -18.49
C ALA A 429 -1.48 15.67 -19.32
N ASP A 430 -2.62 16.37 -19.45
CA ASP A 430 -3.80 15.92 -20.21
C ASP A 430 -3.69 16.16 -21.72
N ARG A 431 -2.65 16.85 -22.21
CA ARG A 431 -2.43 17.13 -23.61
C ARG A 431 -1.79 15.94 -24.32
N VAL A 432 -2.58 14.91 -24.57
CA VAL A 432 -2.11 13.69 -25.24
C VAL A 432 -1.50 14.02 -26.61
N GLY A 433 -0.28 13.52 -26.87
CA GLY A 433 0.46 13.77 -28.10
C GLY A 433 1.37 15.01 -28.07
N ASP A 434 1.22 15.91 -27.09
CA ASP A 434 2.15 17.01 -26.83
C ASP A 434 3.17 16.57 -25.76
N VAL A 435 4.27 15.99 -26.20
CA VAL A 435 5.32 15.44 -25.33
C VAL A 435 5.89 16.48 -24.38
N VAL A 436 6.01 17.73 -24.81
CA VAL A 436 6.54 18.84 -23.99
C VAL A 436 5.54 19.19 -22.89
N ALA A 437 4.25 19.34 -23.25
CA ALA A 437 3.21 19.64 -22.27
C ALA A 437 3.04 18.50 -21.25
N GLN A 438 3.03 17.23 -21.71
CA GLN A 438 2.97 16.06 -20.83
C GLN A 438 4.17 16.03 -19.85
N THR A 439 5.38 16.28 -20.35
CA THR A 439 6.59 16.32 -19.51
C THR A 439 6.48 17.41 -18.44
N ASN A 440 6.03 18.61 -18.80
CA ASN A 440 5.81 19.69 -17.84
C ASN A 440 4.77 19.32 -16.77
N GLY A 441 3.69 18.63 -17.18
CA GLY A 441 2.68 18.17 -16.25
C GLY A 441 3.23 17.11 -15.29
N PHE A 442 3.94 16.09 -15.78
CA PHE A 442 4.54 15.06 -14.92
C PHE A 442 5.60 15.64 -14.00
N SER A 443 6.42 16.58 -14.50
CA SER A 443 7.39 17.32 -13.70
C SER A 443 6.71 18.08 -12.55
N ALA A 444 5.62 18.79 -12.82
CA ALA A 444 4.85 19.51 -11.80
C ALA A 444 4.28 18.57 -10.74
N GLY A 445 3.72 17.40 -11.16
CA GLY A 445 3.23 16.38 -10.24
C GLY A 445 4.32 15.79 -9.35
N LEU A 446 5.50 15.50 -9.91
CA LEU A 446 6.67 15.02 -9.17
C LEU A 446 7.22 16.08 -8.20
N LEU A 447 7.27 17.36 -8.60
CA LEU A 447 7.67 18.45 -7.73
C LEU A 447 6.68 18.67 -6.58
N GLY A 448 5.38 18.55 -6.85
CA GLY A 448 4.35 18.59 -5.81
C GLY A 448 4.52 17.45 -4.80
N ALA A 449 4.79 16.24 -5.28
CA ALA A 449 5.08 15.08 -4.41
C ALA A 449 6.36 15.29 -3.57
N ALA A 450 7.40 15.94 -4.15
CA ALA A 450 8.59 16.35 -3.40
C ALA A 450 8.24 17.32 -2.27
N GLY A 451 7.37 18.29 -2.54
CA GLY A 451 6.86 19.23 -1.52
C GLY A 451 6.12 18.52 -0.38
N ILE A 452 5.29 17.52 -0.69
CA ILE A 452 4.61 16.68 0.32
C ILE A 452 5.63 15.93 1.19
N ALA A 453 6.62 15.29 0.57
CA ALA A 453 7.67 14.56 1.30
C ALA A 453 8.52 15.49 2.17
N ALA A 454 8.87 16.68 1.68
CA ALA A 454 9.59 17.69 2.44
C ALA A 454 8.79 18.21 3.65
N ALA A 455 7.52 18.51 3.46
CA ALA A 455 6.61 18.87 4.57
C ALA A 455 6.51 17.72 5.59
N GLY A 456 6.41 16.48 5.10
CA GLY A 456 6.44 15.28 5.94
C GLY A 456 7.71 15.17 6.77
N ALA A 457 8.89 15.44 6.19
CA ALA A 457 10.18 15.45 6.89
C ALA A 457 10.22 16.49 8.01
N VAL A 458 9.81 17.73 7.73
CA VAL A 458 9.77 18.83 8.69
C VAL A 458 8.84 18.51 9.86
N LEU A 459 7.63 18.05 9.56
CA LEU A 459 6.63 17.71 10.57
C LEU A 459 7.04 16.47 11.39
N ALA A 460 7.64 15.46 10.75
CA ALA A 460 8.20 14.31 11.46
C ALA A 460 9.35 14.72 12.40
N ALA A 461 10.22 15.65 11.98
CA ALA A 461 11.29 16.16 12.82
C ALA A 461 10.76 16.89 14.08
N ALA A 462 9.71 17.70 13.89
CA ALA A 462 9.09 18.47 14.96
C ALA A 462 8.25 17.60 15.92
N TRP A 463 7.52 16.63 15.40
CA TRP A 463 6.48 15.93 16.17
C TRP A 463 6.91 14.56 16.72
N LEU A 464 7.74 13.80 15.97
CA LEU A 464 8.26 12.53 16.46
C LEU A 464 9.18 12.74 17.67
N ARG A 465 9.02 11.90 18.68
CA ARG A 465 9.89 11.88 19.87
C ARG A 465 10.86 10.71 19.75
N SER A 466 12.13 10.95 20.08
CA SER A 466 13.09 9.85 20.21
C SER A 466 12.63 8.90 21.32
N PRO A 467 12.66 7.59 21.14
CA PRO A 467 12.44 6.66 22.23
C PRO A 467 13.44 6.96 23.35
N LYS A 468 12.99 6.92 24.60
CA LYS A 468 13.93 7.06 25.74
C LYS A 468 14.94 5.92 25.68
N PRO A 469 16.27 6.18 25.87
CA PRO A 469 17.24 5.13 26.06
C PRO A 469 16.84 4.36 27.32
N GLY A 470 16.49 3.08 27.21
CA GLY A 470 16.12 2.29 28.40
C GLY A 470 15.04 1.24 28.22
N VAL A 471 14.46 1.12 27.02
CA VAL A 471 13.75 -0.11 26.64
C VAL A 471 14.72 -0.93 25.80
N GLU A 472 15.66 -1.58 26.48
CA GLU A 472 16.45 -2.65 25.89
C GLU A 472 15.48 -3.71 25.36
N LEU A 473 15.58 -4.00 24.06
CA LEU A 473 15.13 -5.30 23.56
C LEU A 473 15.87 -6.33 24.41
N PRO A 474 15.21 -7.40 24.90
CA PRO A 474 15.88 -8.38 25.73
C PRO A 474 17.18 -8.79 25.06
N GLU A 475 18.33 -8.49 25.69
CA GLU A 475 19.62 -9.02 25.25
C GLU A 475 19.50 -10.54 25.24
N GLU A 476 19.84 -11.14 24.12
CA GLU A 476 20.07 -12.57 24.04
C GLU A 476 21.19 -12.90 25.05
N GLU A 477 20.84 -13.52 26.18
CA GLU A 477 21.85 -14.18 27.02
C GLU A 477 22.61 -15.18 26.11
N PRO A 478 23.93 -15.07 25.98
CA PRO A 478 24.70 -16.05 25.27
C PRO A 478 24.49 -17.40 25.95
N ALA A 479 23.92 -18.35 25.22
CA ALA A 479 23.75 -19.72 25.68
C ALA A 479 25.09 -20.21 26.20
N ALA A 480 25.17 -20.43 27.53
CA ALA A 480 26.31 -21.07 28.14
C ALA A 480 26.51 -22.43 27.50
N VAL A 481 27.64 -22.56 26.79
CA VAL A 481 28.14 -23.83 26.26
C VAL A 481 28.52 -24.68 27.46
N ALA A 482 27.74 -25.71 27.72
CA ALA A 482 28.11 -26.83 28.57
C ALA A 482 27.92 -28.12 27.79
#